data_024406fc9cf11cbd058c909170edef00
#
_entry.id   024406fc9cf11cbd058c909170edef00
#
_cell.length_a   1.000
_cell.length_b   1.000
_cell.length_c   1.000
_cell.angle_alpha   90.00
_cell.angle_beta   90.00
_cell.angle_gamma   90.00
#
_symmetry.space_group_name_H-M   'P 1'
#
loop_
_entity.id
_entity.type
_entity.pdbx_description
1 polymer ?
#
loop_
_entity_poly.entity_id
_entity_poly.type
_entity_poly.pdbx_seq_one_letter_code
_entity_poly.pdbx_strand_id
1 'polypeptide(L)'
;MTFFDVLSLVGGIALFLYGMDVLGKSLEKAAGSQLKSILSKLTNSTIKGLLLGVAVTAVIQSSAATTVMVVGFVNSGLMQLGQAVGVIMGANIGTTVTAWILSLNGISGSSFFIQLLNPMSFTPILAIIGVALQMFSKRERRRNIGSVMIGFAVLMFGMNIMSESVEPLKNVPEFTNLFVIFGKNPILSIIVGCILTAIIQSSSASVGILQALSATGAVTFGSAIPIIMGQHIGTCITAMIAAIGTTKNARRAAFIHLYFNVIGTIICTIVFYTLNAVLKFDFMDKTIDTFQIAIVHTLFSVIYTLMLLPFGKQLERLAVLSIPDSKDDPQPVMLDERLLATPAIAVEQTRVLAADMAKLVRKSVQAAIALLGNYSEKGYNEVAKLEKEADNYEDEIGTYLVKVSMQELSDADSRDVTKILHSITDFERISDHALNIAQSAREMAEKKLNFSPAAQAELKVMTGAIDEIVGIAIGGFVSDSADAARRVEPLEEVVDELNTNIRAAHIKRLKDGECTIELGFVLNDILANFERISDHCSNIAVCKLELVEGMMDAHAYLHNLKNTNNEEFVKSYNEYREKYALKNTP
;
A
#
# COMPACT_ATOMS: atom_id res chain seq x y z
N MET A 1 -30.21 20.85 28.81
CA MET A 1 -29.92 20.67 27.35
C MET A 1 -31.20 20.81 26.58
N THR A 2 -31.28 21.73 25.65
CA THR A 2 -32.42 21.92 24.76
C THR A 2 -32.34 20.96 23.56
N PHE A 3 -33.44 20.84 22.79
CA PHE A 3 -33.42 20.10 21.53
C PHE A 3 -32.37 20.64 20.54
N PHE A 4 -32.19 21.97 20.51
CA PHE A 4 -31.19 22.61 19.65
C PHE A 4 -29.74 22.31 20.08
N ASP A 5 -29.48 22.17 21.38
CA ASP A 5 -28.15 21.76 21.88
C ASP A 5 -27.84 20.33 21.43
N VAL A 6 -28.81 19.41 21.45
CA VAL A 6 -28.63 18.04 20.94
C VAL A 6 -28.36 18.05 19.44
N LEU A 7 -29.11 18.86 18.68
CA LEU A 7 -28.91 18.97 17.23
C LEU A 7 -27.53 19.55 16.90
N SER A 8 -27.10 20.58 17.66
CA SER A 8 -25.77 21.17 17.54
C SER A 8 -24.65 20.17 17.90
N LEU A 9 -24.85 19.35 18.94
CA LEU A 9 -23.92 18.30 19.31
C LEU A 9 -23.75 17.28 18.19
N VAL A 10 -24.86 16.80 17.62
CA VAL A 10 -24.83 15.85 16.49
C VAL A 10 -24.15 16.47 15.27
N GLY A 11 -24.44 17.74 14.98
CA GLY A 11 -23.77 18.51 13.91
C GLY A 11 -22.28 18.70 14.17
N GLY A 12 -21.90 18.99 15.42
CA GLY A 12 -20.51 19.08 15.85
C GLY A 12 -19.74 17.78 15.69
N ILE A 13 -20.36 16.66 16.10
CA ILE A 13 -19.80 15.29 15.90
C ILE A 13 -19.62 15.00 14.41
N ALA A 14 -20.60 15.34 13.57
CA ALA A 14 -20.52 15.12 12.12
C ALA A 14 -19.36 15.92 11.49
N LEU A 15 -19.22 17.20 11.83
CA LEU A 15 -18.11 18.05 11.36
C LEU A 15 -16.77 17.52 11.88
N PHE A 16 -16.69 17.14 13.14
CA PHE A 16 -15.50 16.58 13.75
C PHE A 16 -15.03 15.30 13.02
N LEU A 17 -15.94 14.35 12.79
CA LEU A 17 -15.63 13.11 12.07
C LEU A 17 -15.23 13.37 10.63
N TYR A 18 -15.93 14.27 9.94
CA TYR A 18 -15.60 14.66 8.57
C TYR A 18 -14.23 15.36 8.48
N GLY A 19 -13.96 16.30 9.41
CA GLY A 19 -12.66 16.99 9.47
C GLY A 19 -11.52 16.02 9.72
N MET A 20 -11.73 15.01 10.59
CA MET A 20 -10.76 13.96 10.87
C MET A 20 -10.50 13.08 9.65
N ASP A 21 -11.54 12.70 8.90
CA ASP A 21 -11.41 11.92 7.66
C ASP A 21 -10.65 12.69 6.58
N VAL A 22 -11.03 13.95 6.34
CA VAL A 22 -10.33 14.82 5.37
C VAL A 22 -8.87 15.04 5.77
N LEU A 23 -8.59 15.29 7.04
CA LEU A 23 -7.23 15.48 7.56
C LEU A 23 -6.40 14.21 7.34
N GLY A 24 -6.91 13.05 7.73
CA GLY A 24 -6.23 11.76 7.60
C GLY A 24 -5.90 11.43 6.15
N LYS A 25 -6.90 11.46 5.26
CA LYS A 25 -6.72 11.19 3.82
C LYS A 25 -5.74 12.17 3.16
N SER A 26 -5.78 13.44 3.55
CA SER A 26 -4.89 14.45 2.97
C SER A 26 -3.45 14.28 3.45
N LEU A 27 -3.23 13.89 4.71
CA LEU A 27 -1.91 13.54 5.24
C LEU A 27 -1.36 12.27 4.58
N GLU A 28 -2.20 11.26 4.36
CA GLU A 28 -1.83 10.04 3.64
C GLU A 28 -1.38 10.36 2.21
N LYS A 29 -2.17 11.14 1.46
CA LYS A 29 -1.80 11.59 0.10
C LYS A 29 -0.50 12.40 0.10
N ALA A 30 -0.31 13.29 1.07
CA ALA A 30 0.90 14.10 1.18
C ALA A 30 2.14 13.26 1.52
N ALA A 31 1.97 12.17 2.26
CA ALA A 31 3.03 11.26 2.68
C ALA A 31 3.29 10.10 1.70
N GLY A 32 2.47 9.91 0.67
CA GLY A 32 2.38 8.71 -0.17
C GLY A 32 3.70 8.01 -0.52
N SER A 33 4.68 8.71 -1.12
CA SER A 33 5.99 8.12 -1.46
C SER A 33 6.82 7.75 -0.22
N GLN A 34 6.74 8.52 0.85
CA GLN A 34 7.43 8.24 2.11
C GLN A 34 6.81 7.03 2.81
N LEU A 35 5.48 6.92 2.79
CA LEU A 35 4.75 5.79 3.35
C LEU A 35 5.13 4.49 2.63
N LYS A 36 5.18 4.50 1.29
CA LYS A 36 5.68 3.37 0.47
C LYS A 36 7.11 2.97 0.88
N SER A 37 8.03 3.95 0.99
CA SER A 37 9.43 3.70 1.39
C SER A 37 9.57 3.19 2.82
N ILE A 38 8.71 3.61 3.74
CA ILE A 38 8.71 3.14 5.12
C ILE A 38 8.22 1.68 5.18
N LEU A 39 7.16 1.36 4.44
CA LEU A 39 6.57 0.03 4.42
C LEU A 39 7.41 -1.01 3.67
N SER A 40 8.12 -0.62 2.61
CA SER A 40 9.05 -1.51 1.90
C SER A 40 10.23 -1.99 2.77
N LYS A 41 10.50 -1.31 3.88
CA LYS A 41 11.50 -1.68 4.89
C LYS A 41 10.93 -2.60 5.99
N LEU A 42 9.91 -3.39 5.70
CA LEU A 42 9.37 -4.40 6.61
C LEU A 42 10.52 -5.24 7.17
N THR A 43 10.73 -5.17 8.48
CA THR A 43 11.90 -5.76 9.11
C THR A 43 11.51 -6.87 10.08
N ASN A 44 12.36 -7.89 10.22
CA ASN A 44 12.19 -8.99 11.19
C ASN A 44 12.39 -8.54 12.66
N SER A 45 12.54 -7.23 12.92
CA SER A 45 12.75 -6.71 14.27
C SER A 45 11.46 -6.12 14.83
N THR A 46 10.99 -6.62 15.98
CA THR A 46 9.80 -6.12 16.67
C THR A 46 9.90 -4.60 17.00
N ILE A 47 11.10 -4.13 17.36
CA ILE A 47 11.32 -2.70 17.67
C ILE A 47 11.17 -1.82 16.42
N LYS A 48 11.74 -2.27 15.30
CA LYS A 48 11.57 -1.53 14.03
C LYS A 48 10.11 -1.57 13.57
N GLY A 49 9.43 -2.71 13.76
CA GLY A 49 7.99 -2.82 13.52
C GLY A 49 7.19 -1.85 14.39
N LEU A 50 7.54 -1.73 15.67
CA LEU A 50 6.91 -0.77 16.59
C LEU A 50 7.09 0.68 16.10
N LEU A 51 8.31 1.09 15.78
CA LEU A 51 8.57 2.44 15.24
C LEU A 51 7.82 2.68 13.93
N LEU A 52 7.75 1.67 13.07
CA LEU A 52 6.96 1.70 11.85
C LEU A 52 5.48 1.92 12.14
N GLY A 53 4.90 1.15 13.06
CA GLY A 53 3.50 1.29 13.46
C GLY A 53 3.19 2.68 14.05
N VAL A 54 4.08 3.22 14.87
CA VAL A 54 3.97 4.61 15.38
C VAL A 54 3.96 5.60 14.23
N ALA A 55 4.93 5.53 13.34
CA ALA A 55 5.07 6.48 12.23
C ALA A 55 3.89 6.42 11.25
N VAL A 56 3.50 5.22 10.84
CA VAL A 56 2.37 5.00 9.92
C VAL A 56 1.07 5.53 10.51
N THR A 57 0.78 5.18 11.76
CA THR A 57 -0.47 5.62 12.42
C THR A 57 -0.48 7.12 12.68
N ALA A 58 0.66 7.71 13.08
CA ALA A 58 0.77 9.16 13.25
C ALA A 58 0.55 9.93 11.94
N VAL A 59 0.95 9.36 10.80
CA VAL A 59 0.74 9.98 9.48
C VAL A 59 -0.70 9.75 8.99
N ILE A 60 -1.19 8.50 9.02
CA ILE A 60 -2.55 8.16 8.55
C ILE A 60 -3.63 8.70 9.51
N GLN A 61 -3.28 9.01 10.76
CA GLN A 61 -4.21 9.43 11.84
C GLN A 61 -5.31 8.41 12.14
N SER A 62 -5.09 7.13 11.78
CA SER A 62 -6.04 6.04 11.99
C SER A 62 -5.33 4.74 12.36
N SER A 63 -5.44 4.34 13.61
CA SER A 63 -4.96 3.01 14.05
C SER A 63 -5.82 1.88 13.50
N ALA A 64 -7.11 2.12 13.27
CA ALA A 64 -7.99 1.16 12.64
C ALA A 64 -7.52 0.84 11.20
N ALA A 65 -7.25 1.86 10.38
CA ALA A 65 -6.70 1.67 9.04
C ALA A 65 -5.35 0.94 9.09
N THR A 66 -4.43 1.34 9.98
CA THR A 66 -3.12 0.70 10.13
C THR A 66 -3.26 -0.78 10.51
N THR A 67 -4.15 -1.14 11.45
CA THR A 67 -4.32 -2.53 11.88
C THR A 67 -5.05 -3.38 10.84
N VAL A 68 -6.04 -2.84 10.12
CA VAL A 68 -6.70 -3.50 8.98
C VAL A 68 -5.69 -3.77 7.87
N MET A 69 -4.83 -2.81 7.55
CA MET A 69 -3.73 -2.97 6.61
C MET A 69 -2.76 -4.07 7.03
N VAL A 70 -2.38 -4.15 8.31
CA VAL A 70 -1.54 -5.24 8.84
C VAL A 70 -2.23 -6.59 8.66
N VAL A 71 -3.54 -6.68 8.94
CA VAL A 71 -4.33 -7.90 8.67
C VAL A 71 -4.29 -8.26 7.19
N GLY A 72 -4.44 -7.29 6.28
CA GLY A 72 -4.33 -7.47 4.83
C GLY A 72 -2.94 -7.96 4.40
N PHE A 73 -1.86 -7.39 4.92
CA PHE A 73 -0.49 -7.83 4.63
C PHE A 73 -0.20 -9.24 5.12
N VAL A 74 -0.73 -9.61 6.28
CA VAL A 74 -0.59 -10.99 6.78
C VAL A 74 -1.43 -11.95 5.94
N ASN A 75 -2.61 -11.51 5.48
CA ASN A 75 -3.50 -12.30 4.63
C ASN A 75 -2.90 -12.59 3.25
N SER A 76 -2.24 -11.61 2.66
CA SER A 76 -1.54 -11.75 1.36
C SER A 76 -0.15 -12.40 1.48
N GLY A 77 0.31 -12.71 2.69
CA GLY A 77 1.63 -13.31 2.92
C GLY A 77 2.80 -12.33 2.82
N LEU A 78 2.54 -11.03 2.62
CA LEU A 78 3.59 -9.99 2.56
C LEU A 78 4.22 -9.73 3.93
N MET A 79 3.51 -10.02 5.01
CA MET A 79 3.98 -9.84 6.38
C MET A 79 3.80 -11.13 7.17
N GLN A 80 4.85 -11.53 7.89
CA GLN A 80 4.77 -12.63 8.84
C GLN A 80 4.07 -12.20 10.13
N LEU A 81 3.41 -13.13 10.80
CA LEU A 81 2.67 -12.88 12.03
C LEU A 81 3.54 -12.22 13.12
N GLY A 82 4.77 -12.68 13.30
CA GLY A 82 5.71 -12.11 14.28
C GLY A 82 6.11 -10.64 13.98
N GLN A 83 6.12 -10.24 12.70
CA GLN A 83 6.37 -8.85 12.29
C GLN A 83 5.16 -7.96 12.61
N ALA A 84 3.94 -8.48 12.44
CA ALA A 84 2.70 -7.77 12.72
C ALA A 84 2.59 -7.32 14.19
N VAL A 85 3.12 -8.11 15.14
CA VAL A 85 3.10 -7.79 16.58
C VAL A 85 3.66 -6.39 16.85
N GLY A 86 4.86 -6.11 16.32
CA GLY A 86 5.51 -4.81 16.53
C GLY A 86 4.70 -3.65 15.95
N VAL A 87 4.19 -3.81 14.73
CA VAL A 87 3.42 -2.76 14.04
C VAL A 87 2.10 -2.47 14.77
N ILE A 88 1.41 -3.51 15.23
CA ILE A 88 0.16 -3.39 16.01
C ILE A 88 0.42 -2.63 17.33
N MET A 89 1.49 -3.00 18.05
CA MET A 89 1.88 -2.30 19.28
C MET A 89 2.19 -0.82 19.01
N GLY A 90 2.91 -0.54 17.92
CA GLY A 90 3.24 0.83 17.53
C GLY A 90 2.04 1.67 17.13
N ALA A 91 1.06 1.06 16.45
CA ALA A 91 -0.16 1.75 16.04
C ALA A 91 -0.94 2.33 17.24
N ASN A 92 -0.97 1.63 18.36
CA ASN A 92 -1.62 2.14 19.58
C ASN A 92 -0.92 3.40 20.15
N ILE A 93 0.41 3.47 20.11
CA ILE A 93 1.14 4.69 20.49
C ILE A 93 0.88 5.80 19.46
N GLY A 94 0.93 5.49 18.15
CA GLY A 94 0.71 6.46 17.07
C GLY A 94 -0.63 7.18 17.18
N THR A 95 -1.67 6.51 17.67
CA THR A 95 -3.01 7.09 17.90
C THR A 95 -2.97 8.27 18.88
N THR A 96 -2.04 8.29 19.82
CA THR A 96 -1.96 9.36 20.82
C THR A 96 -1.65 10.73 20.20
N VAL A 97 -1.02 10.76 19.01
CA VAL A 97 -0.75 12.00 18.26
C VAL A 97 -2.06 12.75 17.98
N THR A 98 -3.13 12.03 17.64
CA THR A 98 -4.45 12.65 17.42
C THR A 98 -4.98 13.29 18.71
N ALA A 99 -4.83 12.63 19.86
CA ALA A 99 -5.24 13.20 21.14
C ALA A 99 -4.50 14.52 21.48
N TRP A 100 -3.22 14.62 21.10
CA TRP A 100 -2.45 15.86 21.22
C TRP A 100 -2.95 16.96 20.28
N ILE A 101 -3.28 16.63 19.04
CA ILE A 101 -3.87 17.59 18.10
C ILE A 101 -5.19 18.14 18.67
N LEU A 102 -6.04 17.26 19.18
CA LEU A 102 -7.33 17.64 19.76
C LEU A 102 -7.19 18.43 21.06
N SER A 103 -6.15 18.16 21.85
CA SER A 103 -5.91 18.86 23.12
C SER A 103 -5.63 20.35 22.94
N LEU A 104 -5.21 20.78 21.74
CA LEU A 104 -5.02 22.19 21.42
C LEU A 104 -6.29 23.02 21.65
N ASN A 105 -7.48 22.42 21.51
CA ASN A 105 -8.76 23.11 21.73
C ASN A 105 -8.94 23.59 23.19
N GLY A 106 -8.22 23.01 24.15
CA GLY A 106 -8.24 23.41 25.55
C GLY A 106 -7.31 24.56 25.91
N ILE A 107 -6.55 25.09 24.95
CA ILE A 107 -5.64 26.22 25.21
C ILE A 107 -6.46 27.49 25.46
N SER A 108 -6.45 28.02 26.71
CA SER A 108 -7.15 29.22 27.10
C SER A 108 -6.26 30.10 27.97
N GLY A 109 -6.32 31.41 27.78
CA GLY A 109 -5.56 32.38 28.58
C GLY A 109 -5.78 33.82 28.13
N SER A 110 -5.48 34.77 29.00
CA SER A 110 -5.67 36.21 28.74
C SER A 110 -4.51 36.86 27.99
N SER A 111 -3.35 36.22 27.90
CA SER A 111 -2.19 36.76 27.20
C SER A 111 -2.39 36.66 25.67
N PHE A 112 -2.03 37.71 24.94
CA PHE A 112 -2.08 37.76 23.47
C PHE A 112 -1.41 36.53 22.79
N PHE A 113 -0.26 36.10 23.28
CA PHE A 113 0.45 34.93 22.74
C PHE A 113 -0.31 33.63 22.99
N ILE A 114 -0.97 33.47 24.14
CA ILE A 114 -1.78 32.27 24.44
C ILE A 114 -3.06 32.29 23.58
N GLN A 115 -3.68 33.47 23.43
CA GLN A 115 -4.83 33.60 22.53
C GLN A 115 -4.48 33.29 21.06
N LEU A 116 -3.27 33.67 20.62
CA LEU A 116 -2.80 33.35 19.27
C LEU A 116 -2.57 31.84 19.07
N LEU A 117 -2.20 31.11 20.13
CA LEU A 117 -2.03 29.64 20.11
C LEU A 117 -3.35 28.89 20.23
N ASN A 118 -4.45 29.55 20.60
CA ASN A 118 -5.76 28.93 20.64
C ASN A 118 -6.22 28.59 19.22
N PRO A 119 -6.60 27.33 18.94
CA PRO A 119 -7.06 26.92 17.60
C PRO A 119 -8.15 27.81 17.03
N MET A 120 -9.09 28.25 17.85
CA MET A 120 -10.20 29.11 17.39
C MET A 120 -9.73 30.46 16.84
N SER A 121 -8.54 30.92 17.22
CA SER A 121 -7.96 32.18 16.71
C SER A 121 -7.30 32.02 15.34
N PHE A 122 -6.56 30.93 15.12
CA PHE A 122 -5.83 30.74 13.86
C PHE A 122 -6.52 29.82 12.85
N THR A 123 -7.45 28.97 13.29
CA THR A 123 -8.20 28.05 12.42
C THR A 123 -8.92 28.76 11.27
N PRO A 124 -9.58 29.91 11.44
CA PRO A 124 -10.18 30.65 10.31
C PRO A 124 -9.13 31.06 9.27
N ILE A 125 -7.92 31.43 9.71
CA ILE A 125 -6.81 31.80 8.81
C ILE A 125 -6.35 30.56 8.04
N LEU A 126 -6.19 29.42 8.72
CA LEU A 126 -5.85 28.17 8.06
C LEU A 126 -6.92 27.76 7.06
N ALA A 127 -8.20 27.91 7.39
CA ALA A 127 -9.30 27.61 6.48
C ALA A 127 -9.23 28.46 5.19
N ILE A 128 -9.04 29.76 5.31
CA ILE A 128 -8.92 30.68 4.17
C ILE A 128 -7.70 30.31 3.30
N ILE A 129 -6.53 30.13 3.92
CA ILE A 129 -5.33 29.73 3.19
C ILE A 129 -5.53 28.36 2.53
N GLY A 130 -6.12 27.41 3.25
CA GLY A 130 -6.41 26.06 2.75
C GLY A 130 -7.31 26.08 1.51
N VAL A 131 -8.41 26.83 1.57
CA VAL A 131 -9.33 27.01 0.44
C VAL A 131 -8.62 27.69 -0.72
N ALA A 132 -7.85 28.74 -0.48
CA ALA A 132 -7.08 29.43 -1.52
C ALA A 132 -6.07 28.48 -2.20
N LEU A 133 -5.34 27.67 -1.43
CA LEU A 133 -4.42 26.68 -1.99
C LEU A 133 -5.14 25.60 -2.80
N GLN A 134 -6.30 25.14 -2.37
CA GLN A 134 -7.08 24.14 -3.05
C GLN A 134 -7.69 24.66 -4.37
N MET A 135 -8.21 25.90 -4.39
CA MET A 135 -8.88 26.46 -5.55
C MET A 135 -7.91 27.03 -6.59
N PHE A 136 -6.83 27.66 -6.17
CA PHE A 136 -5.96 28.45 -7.07
C PHE A 136 -4.62 27.77 -7.36
N SER A 137 -4.22 26.72 -6.64
CA SER A 137 -2.94 26.06 -6.91
C SER A 137 -3.05 25.01 -8.01
N LYS A 138 -2.13 25.07 -8.97
CA LYS A 138 -1.98 24.04 -10.02
C LYS A 138 -1.11 22.86 -9.55
N ARG A 139 -0.36 22.99 -8.43
CA ARG A 139 0.53 21.95 -7.91
C ARG A 139 -0.21 21.06 -6.92
N GLU A 140 -0.29 19.76 -7.18
CA GLU A 140 -0.95 18.77 -6.32
C GLU A 140 -0.47 18.87 -4.86
N ARG A 141 0.84 18.93 -4.62
CA ARG A 141 1.40 19.05 -3.26
C ARG A 141 0.84 20.24 -2.48
N ARG A 142 0.62 21.39 -3.15
CA ARG A 142 0.03 22.57 -2.49
C ARG A 142 -1.46 22.38 -2.22
N ARG A 143 -2.17 21.72 -3.14
CA ARG A 143 -3.59 21.36 -2.95
C ARG A 143 -3.76 20.42 -1.77
N ASN A 144 -2.90 19.39 -1.66
CA ASN A 144 -2.92 18.45 -0.53
C ASN A 144 -2.64 19.16 0.81
N ILE A 145 -1.68 20.10 0.85
CA ILE A 145 -1.45 20.96 2.03
C ILE A 145 -2.70 21.80 2.33
N GLY A 146 -3.36 22.37 1.33
CA GLY A 146 -4.62 23.08 1.47
C GLY A 146 -5.71 22.21 2.10
N SER A 147 -5.86 20.96 1.63
CA SER A 147 -6.82 19.99 2.17
C SER A 147 -6.50 19.61 3.63
N VAL A 148 -5.22 19.45 4.00
CA VAL A 148 -4.80 19.24 5.40
C VAL A 148 -5.23 20.43 6.28
N MET A 149 -5.02 21.66 5.80
CA MET A 149 -5.41 22.87 6.54
C MET A 149 -6.94 22.97 6.71
N ILE A 150 -7.71 22.64 5.68
CA ILE A 150 -9.18 22.61 5.73
C ILE A 150 -9.66 21.51 6.67
N GLY A 151 -9.11 20.29 6.55
CA GLY A 151 -9.46 19.17 7.42
C GLY A 151 -9.21 19.49 8.90
N PHE A 152 -8.06 20.09 9.21
CA PHE A 152 -7.76 20.58 10.57
C PHE A 152 -8.76 21.66 11.01
N ALA A 153 -9.11 22.60 10.15
CA ALA A 153 -10.06 23.66 10.48
C ALA A 153 -11.45 23.11 10.78
N VAL A 154 -11.97 22.23 9.94
CA VAL A 154 -13.28 21.60 10.14
C VAL A 154 -13.29 20.74 11.41
N LEU A 155 -12.21 20.01 11.66
CA LEU A 155 -12.01 19.22 12.88
C LEU A 155 -12.13 20.10 14.13
N MET A 156 -11.41 21.23 14.19
CA MET A 156 -11.41 22.15 15.32
C MET A 156 -12.76 22.85 15.51
N PHE A 157 -13.42 23.26 14.44
CA PHE A 157 -14.79 23.80 14.51
C PHE A 157 -15.77 22.76 15.05
N GLY A 158 -15.70 21.53 14.56
CA GLY A 158 -16.53 20.43 15.07
C GLY A 158 -16.31 20.20 16.57
N MET A 159 -15.04 20.18 17.01
CA MET A 159 -14.66 20.02 18.41
C MET A 159 -15.21 21.16 19.30
N ASN A 160 -15.11 22.40 18.81
CA ASN A 160 -15.64 23.57 19.54
C ASN A 160 -17.16 23.50 19.68
N ILE A 161 -17.87 23.21 18.58
CA ILE A 161 -19.35 23.06 18.59
C ILE A 161 -19.77 21.95 19.57
N MET A 162 -19.04 20.82 19.59
CA MET A 162 -19.30 19.76 20.56
C MET A 162 -19.14 20.24 21.99
N SER A 163 -18.02 20.93 22.30
CA SER A 163 -17.74 21.44 23.65
C SER A 163 -18.78 22.45 24.12
N GLU A 164 -19.17 23.41 23.26
CA GLU A 164 -20.22 24.39 23.57
C GLU A 164 -21.60 23.73 23.76
N SER A 165 -21.95 22.75 22.95
CA SER A 165 -23.23 22.05 23.02
C SER A 165 -23.40 21.23 24.30
N VAL A 166 -22.31 20.72 24.88
CA VAL A 166 -22.35 19.93 26.14
C VAL A 166 -22.19 20.79 27.39
N GLU A 167 -21.77 22.05 27.27
CA GLU A 167 -21.56 22.95 28.42
C GLU A 167 -22.80 23.04 29.35
N PRO A 168 -24.06 23.14 28.84
CA PRO A 168 -25.25 23.15 29.68
C PRO A 168 -25.40 21.93 30.58
N LEU A 169 -24.79 20.78 30.24
CA LEU A 169 -24.81 19.56 31.05
C LEU A 169 -24.10 19.70 32.39
N LYS A 170 -23.19 20.67 32.51
CA LYS A 170 -22.51 21.03 33.77
C LYS A 170 -23.48 21.25 34.90
N ASN A 171 -24.67 21.79 34.61
CA ASN A 171 -25.70 22.12 35.61
C ASN A 171 -26.76 21.04 35.75
N VAL A 172 -26.59 19.86 35.16
CA VAL A 172 -27.52 18.72 35.23
C VAL A 172 -26.99 17.71 36.25
N PRO A 173 -27.59 17.58 37.43
CA PRO A 173 -27.09 16.70 38.52
C PRO A 173 -26.97 15.24 38.08
N GLU A 174 -27.93 14.75 37.28
CA GLU A 174 -27.95 13.38 36.78
C GLU A 174 -26.73 13.10 35.91
N PHE A 175 -26.32 14.06 35.05
CA PHE A 175 -25.15 13.94 34.20
C PHE A 175 -23.85 13.95 35.03
N THR A 176 -23.70 14.88 35.98
CA THR A 176 -22.51 14.90 36.83
C THR A 176 -22.39 13.67 37.69
N ASN A 177 -23.54 13.15 38.21
CA ASN A 177 -23.58 11.90 38.97
C ASN A 177 -23.12 10.67 38.14
N LEU A 178 -23.35 10.64 36.82
CA LEU A 178 -22.83 9.56 35.98
C LEU A 178 -21.30 9.46 36.06
N PHE A 179 -20.60 10.60 35.99
CA PHE A 179 -19.13 10.62 36.10
C PHE A 179 -18.63 10.31 37.50
N VAL A 180 -19.43 10.62 38.54
CA VAL A 180 -19.14 10.17 39.91
C VAL A 180 -19.28 8.65 40.01
N ILE A 181 -20.32 8.07 39.42
CA ILE A 181 -20.51 6.60 39.36
C ILE A 181 -19.37 5.94 38.59
N PHE A 182 -18.98 6.51 37.45
CA PHE A 182 -17.86 6.04 36.68
C PHE A 182 -16.54 6.12 37.46
N GLY A 183 -16.27 7.21 38.14
CA GLY A 183 -15.09 7.36 38.99
C GLY A 183 -14.99 6.34 40.12
N LYS A 184 -16.14 5.91 40.67
CA LYS A 184 -16.21 4.89 41.72
C LYS A 184 -16.18 3.47 41.21
N ASN A 185 -16.50 3.23 39.94
CA ASN A 185 -16.56 1.89 39.34
C ASN A 185 -15.70 1.79 38.07
N PRO A 186 -14.41 1.48 38.20
CA PRO A 186 -13.49 1.40 37.07
C PRO A 186 -13.91 0.41 35.99
N ILE A 187 -14.50 -0.73 36.41
CA ILE A 187 -14.93 -1.77 35.45
C ILE A 187 -16.06 -1.25 34.56
N LEU A 188 -17.03 -0.54 35.15
CA LEU A 188 -18.13 0.07 34.39
C LEU A 188 -17.58 1.11 33.40
N SER A 189 -16.64 1.91 33.82
CA SER A 189 -15.99 2.95 32.98
C SER A 189 -15.21 2.34 31.82
N ILE A 190 -14.49 1.23 32.05
CA ILE A 190 -13.82 0.47 30.98
C ILE A 190 -14.85 -0.05 29.98
N ILE A 191 -15.97 -0.62 30.45
CA ILE A 191 -17.04 -1.15 29.59
C ILE A 191 -17.64 -0.01 28.75
N VAL A 192 -17.93 1.14 29.35
CA VAL A 192 -18.48 2.30 28.64
C VAL A 192 -17.52 2.80 27.55
N GLY A 193 -16.23 2.97 27.87
CA GLY A 193 -15.22 3.35 26.90
C GLY A 193 -15.07 2.32 25.76
N CYS A 194 -15.11 1.03 26.10
CA CYS A 194 -15.05 -0.06 25.14
C CYS A 194 -16.26 -0.05 24.18
N ILE A 195 -17.48 0.02 24.71
CA ILE A 195 -18.72 0.01 23.91
C ILE A 195 -18.77 1.26 23.02
N LEU A 196 -18.48 2.45 23.57
CA LEU A 196 -18.48 3.69 22.80
C LEU A 196 -17.53 3.59 21.59
N THR A 197 -16.32 3.14 21.81
CA THR A 197 -15.32 3.02 20.72
C THR A 197 -15.69 1.90 19.74
N ALA A 198 -16.25 0.79 20.22
CA ALA A 198 -16.69 -0.31 19.36
C ALA A 198 -17.85 0.12 18.42
N ILE A 199 -18.77 0.96 18.91
CA ILE A 199 -19.87 1.50 18.09
C ILE A 199 -19.35 2.50 17.05
N ILE A 200 -18.50 3.46 17.48
CA ILE A 200 -17.95 4.50 16.61
C ILE A 200 -16.89 3.94 15.65
N GLN A 201 -16.24 2.82 16.02
CA GLN A 201 -15.11 2.20 15.31
C GLN A 201 -13.91 3.13 15.11
N SER A 202 -13.78 4.16 15.94
CA SER A 202 -12.69 5.14 15.93
C SER A 202 -12.31 5.53 17.36
N SER A 203 -11.11 5.14 17.78
CA SER A 203 -10.56 5.52 19.09
C SER A 203 -10.29 7.01 19.18
N SER A 204 -9.79 7.61 18.09
CA SER A 204 -9.54 9.05 18.03
C SER A 204 -10.83 9.86 18.20
N ALA A 205 -11.93 9.41 17.58
CA ALA A 205 -13.23 10.04 17.76
C ALA A 205 -13.75 9.87 19.20
N SER A 206 -13.60 8.69 19.77
CA SER A 206 -14.02 8.41 21.14
C SER A 206 -13.24 9.26 22.16
N VAL A 207 -11.92 9.41 21.97
CA VAL A 207 -11.10 10.32 22.81
C VAL A 207 -11.52 11.77 22.60
N GLY A 208 -11.80 12.21 21.38
CA GLY A 208 -12.27 13.57 21.09
C GLY A 208 -13.60 13.88 21.79
N ILE A 209 -14.54 12.93 21.81
CA ILE A 209 -15.80 13.07 22.57
C ILE A 209 -15.51 13.21 24.07
N LEU A 210 -14.60 12.40 24.63
CA LEU A 210 -14.23 12.49 26.04
C LEU A 210 -13.56 13.86 26.34
N GLN A 211 -12.71 14.36 25.44
CA GLN A 211 -12.11 15.69 25.56
C GLN A 211 -13.17 16.81 25.48
N ALA A 212 -14.14 16.71 24.57
CA ALA A 212 -15.25 17.67 24.53
C ALA A 212 -16.08 17.66 25.83
N LEU A 213 -16.38 16.47 26.35
CA LEU A 213 -17.11 16.32 27.62
C LEU A 213 -16.31 16.88 28.82
N SER A 214 -14.97 16.85 28.78
CA SER A 214 -14.15 17.43 29.86
C SER A 214 -14.37 18.93 30.04
N ALA A 215 -14.79 19.65 28.98
CA ALA A 215 -15.14 21.08 29.06
C ALA A 215 -16.32 21.35 30.02
N THR A 216 -17.17 20.35 30.30
CA THR A 216 -18.25 20.48 31.30
C THR A 216 -17.74 20.59 32.75
N GLY A 217 -16.47 20.23 33.01
CA GLY A 217 -15.91 20.12 34.36
C GLY A 217 -16.51 18.97 35.19
N ALA A 218 -17.33 18.08 34.59
CA ALA A 218 -17.88 16.90 35.27
C ALA A 218 -16.95 15.68 35.19
N VAL A 219 -16.07 15.64 34.18
CA VAL A 219 -15.14 14.53 33.97
C VAL A 219 -13.96 14.68 34.94
N THR A 220 -13.72 13.63 35.73
CA THR A 220 -12.58 13.57 36.68
C THR A 220 -11.52 12.60 36.17
N PHE A 221 -10.29 12.67 36.71
CA PHE A 221 -9.27 11.66 36.46
C PHE A 221 -9.77 10.24 36.77
N GLY A 222 -10.51 10.09 37.86
CA GLY A 222 -11.07 8.80 38.28
C GLY A 222 -12.02 8.17 37.26
N SER A 223 -12.77 9.01 36.51
CA SER A 223 -13.65 8.52 35.42
C SER A 223 -12.93 8.42 34.08
N ALA A 224 -12.06 9.37 33.72
CA ALA A 224 -11.40 9.43 32.43
C ALA A 224 -10.39 8.30 32.21
N ILE A 225 -9.56 8.01 33.22
CA ILE A 225 -8.51 6.98 33.12
C ILE A 225 -9.09 5.63 32.69
N PRO A 226 -10.07 5.04 33.39
CA PRO A 226 -10.62 3.75 33.01
C PRO A 226 -11.44 3.82 31.71
N ILE A 227 -12.09 4.94 31.37
CA ILE A 227 -12.74 5.13 30.07
C ILE A 227 -11.71 5.03 28.94
N ILE A 228 -10.55 5.72 29.05
CA ILE A 228 -9.46 5.66 28.07
C ILE A 228 -8.94 4.22 27.92
N MET A 229 -8.75 3.51 29.03
CA MET A 229 -8.35 2.09 29.02
C MET A 229 -9.37 1.23 28.24
N GLY A 230 -10.67 1.48 28.41
CA GLY A 230 -11.73 0.80 27.67
C GLY A 230 -11.74 1.11 26.19
N GLN A 231 -11.45 2.37 25.80
CA GLN A 231 -11.39 2.81 24.40
C GLN A 231 -10.35 2.01 23.60
N HIS A 232 -9.23 1.63 24.21
CA HIS A 232 -8.22 0.78 23.57
C HIS A 232 -8.74 -0.62 23.25
N ILE A 233 -9.55 -1.22 24.13
CA ILE A 233 -10.19 -2.52 23.85
C ILE A 233 -11.20 -2.38 22.72
N GLY A 234 -12.04 -1.32 22.77
CA GLY A 234 -13.05 -1.08 21.74
C GLY A 234 -12.50 -0.91 20.33
N THR A 235 -11.29 -0.38 20.21
CA THR A 235 -10.60 -0.22 18.91
C THR A 235 -10.33 -1.56 18.20
N CYS A 236 -10.24 -2.67 18.94
CA CYS A 236 -9.94 -3.97 18.36
C CYS A 236 -11.07 -4.52 17.47
N ILE A 237 -12.31 -4.03 17.63
CA ILE A 237 -13.46 -4.52 16.88
C ILE A 237 -13.29 -4.36 15.37
N THR A 238 -12.66 -3.28 14.90
CA THR A 238 -12.41 -3.02 13.47
C THR A 238 -11.49 -4.08 12.87
N ALA A 239 -10.38 -4.40 13.54
CA ALA A 239 -9.46 -5.44 13.10
C ALA A 239 -10.11 -6.83 13.15
N MET A 240 -10.94 -7.10 14.15
CA MET A 240 -11.68 -8.37 14.27
C MET A 240 -12.70 -8.55 13.14
N ILE A 241 -13.46 -7.50 12.80
CA ILE A 241 -14.38 -7.52 11.65
C ILE A 241 -13.61 -7.71 10.34
N ALA A 242 -12.52 -6.97 10.15
CA ALA A 242 -11.69 -7.08 8.96
C ALA A 242 -11.05 -8.47 8.81
N ALA A 243 -10.85 -9.22 9.87
CA ALA A 243 -10.28 -10.56 9.85
C ALA A 243 -11.29 -11.66 9.46
N ILE A 244 -12.58 -11.36 9.34
CA ILE A 244 -13.60 -12.34 8.94
C ILE A 244 -13.34 -12.79 7.50
N GLY A 245 -13.32 -14.10 7.27
CA GLY A 245 -13.09 -14.68 5.94
C GLY A 245 -11.63 -14.68 5.47
N THR A 246 -10.67 -14.30 6.32
CA THR A 246 -9.24 -14.30 6.00
C THR A 246 -8.55 -15.61 6.37
N THR A 247 -7.26 -15.71 5.99
CA THR A 247 -6.35 -16.79 6.41
C THR A 247 -6.23 -16.81 7.94
N LYS A 248 -5.78 -17.93 8.49
CA LYS A 248 -5.60 -18.08 9.94
C LYS A 248 -4.59 -17.08 10.50
N ASN A 249 -3.50 -16.83 9.78
CA ASN A 249 -2.49 -15.88 10.23
C ASN A 249 -3.03 -14.45 10.28
N ALA A 250 -3.89 -14.06 9.33
CA ALA A 250 -4.55 -12.76 9.37
C ALA A 250 -5.53 -12.65 10.56
N ARG A 251 -6.32 -13.70 10.83
CA ARG A 251 -7.17 -13.77 12.04
C ARG A 251 -6.32 -13.72 13.32
N ARG A 252 -5.19 -14.44 13.38
CA ARG A 252 -4.25 -14.39 14.49
C ARG A 252 -3.71 -12.98 14.73
N ALA A 253 -3.42 -12.21 13.68
CA ALA A 253 -3.00 -10.82 13.80
C ALA A 253 -4.08 -9.95 14.48
N ALA A 254 -5.35 -10.11 14.13
CA ALA A 254 -6.45 -9.42 14.80
C ALA A 254 -6.60 -9.85 16.28
N PHE A 255 -6.40 -11.14 16.59
CA PHE A 255 -6.40 -11.64 17.98
C PHE A 255 -5.19 -11.12 18.77
N ILE A 256 -4.01 -10.95 18.16
CA ILE A 256 -2.85 -10.31 18.81
C ILE A 256 -3.22 -8.89 19.23
N HIS A 257 -3.90 -8.13 18.36
CA HIS A 257 -4.37 -6.78 18.70
C HIS A 257 -5.34 -6.79 19.89
N LEU A 258 -6.28 -7.72 19.88
CA LEU A 258 -7.22 -7.88 21.00
C LEU A 258 -6.50 -8.25 22.30
N TYR A 259 -5.65 -9.27 22.29
CA TYR A 259 -4.93 -9.72 23.49
C TYR A 259 -4.00 -8.66 24.04
N PHE A 260 -3.29 -7.95 23.17
CA PHE A 260 -2.45 -6.85 23.56
C PHE A 260 -3.22 -5.78 24.34
N ASN A 261 -4.37 -5.34 23.81
CA ASN A 261 -5.18 -4.30 24.48
C ASN A 261 -5.89 -4.82 25.73
N VAL A 262 -6.43 -6.03 25.71
CA VAL A 262 -7.13 -6.61 26.89
C VAL A 262 -6.15 -6.89 28.03
N ILE A 263 -5.03 -7.57 27.75
CA ILE A 263 -4.02 -7.89 28.77
C ILE A 263 -3.40 -6.61 29.30
N GLY A 264 -3.05 -5.65 28.40
CA GLY A 264 -2.51 -4.35 28.79
C GLY A 264 -3.46 -3.58 29.70
N THR A 265 -4.74 -3.53 29.36
CA THR A 265 -5.77 -2.89 30.19
C THR A 265 -5.91 -3.56 31.54
N ILE A 266 -5.97 -4.90 31.60
CA ILE A 266 -6.12 -5.63 32.87
C ILE A 266 -4.92 -5.35 33.80
N ILE A 267 -3.69 -5.48 33.27
CA ILE A 267 -2.48 -5.29 34.08
C ILE A 267 -2.40 -3.83 34.56
N CYS A 268 -2.59 -2.85 33.65
CA CYS A 268 -2.54 -1.43 34.03
C CYS A 268 -3.62 -1.06 35.02
N THR A 269 -4.83 -1.62 34.88
CA THR A 269 -5.92 -1.40 35.84
C THR A 269 -5.53 -1.93 37.22
N ILE A 270 -5.04 -3.16 37.31
CA ILE A 270 -4.62 -3.76 38.59
C ILE A 270 -3.50 -2.93 39.21
N VAL A 271 -2.45 -2.62 38.45
CA VAL A 271 -1.29 -1.86 38.95
C VAL A 271 -1.71 -0.47 39.40
N PHE A 272 -2.46 0.26 38.57
CA PHE A 272 -2.86 1.63 38.85
C PHE A 272 -3.76 1.72 40.11
N TYR A 273 -4.79 0.88 40.20
CA TYR A 273 -5.72 0.93 41.34
C TYR A 273 -5.09 0.35 42.62
N THR A 274 -4.15 -0.60 42.53
CA THR A 274 -3.36 -1.05 43.68
C THR A 274 -2.47 0.09 44.20
N LEU A 275 -1.78 0.79 43.30
CA LEU A 275 -0.98 1.96 43.67
C LEU A 275 -1.86 3.07 44.27
N ASN A 276 -3.02 3.32 43.70
CA ASN A 276 -3.97 4.30 44.23
C ASN A 276 -4.48 3.93 45.62
N ALA A 277 -4.74 2.65 45.89
CA ALA A 277 -5.17 2.18 47.21
C ALA A 277 -4.08 2.41 48.29
N VAL A 278 -2.80 2.31 47.93
CA VAL A 278 -1.64 2.52 48.82
C VAL A 278 -1.29 4.00 48.95
N LEU A 279 -1.16 4.70 47.82
CA LEU A 279 -0.64 6.06 47.74
C LEU A 279 -1.73 7.14 47.87
N LYS A 280 -3.01 6.76 47.70
CA LYS A 280 -4.19 7.63 47.76
C LYS A 280 -4.00 8.90 46.90
N PHE A 281 -4.00 8.71 45.56
CA PHE A 281 -3.77 9.81 44.62
C PHE A 281 -4.84 10.91 44.75
N ASP A 282 -4.46 12.10 45.26
CA ASP A 282 -5.34 13.25 45.46
C ASP A 282 -5.92 13.82 44.16
N PHE A 283 -5.41 13.44 42.99
CA PHE A 283 -5.90 13.92 41.71
C PHE A 283 -7.13 13.15 41.20
N MET A 284 -7.46 12.00 41.76
CA MET A 284 -8.54 11.14 41.25
C MET A 284 -9.90 11.86 41.18
N ASP A 285 -10.20 12.68 42.17
CA ASP A 285 -11.44 13.44 42.25
C ASP A 285 -11.36 14.82 41.58
N LYS A 286 -10.18 15.21 41.07
CA LYS A 286 -10.00 16.48 40.35
C LYS A 286 -10.53 16.33 38.92
N THR A 287 -11.04 17.46 38.40
CA THR A 287 -11.45 17.54 36.98
C THR A 287 -10.23 17.41 36.08
N ILE A 288 -10.43 16.76 34.94
CA ILE A 288 -9.40 16.57 33.92
C ILE A 288 -9.71 17.43 32.69
N ASP A 289 -8.72 18.08 32.14
CA ASP A 289 -8.83 18.86 30.91
C ASP A 289 -8.37 18.08 29.65
N THR A 290 -8.54 18.69 28.49
CA THR A 290 -8.22 18.08 27.20
C THR A 290 -6.74 17.71 27.06
N PHE A 291 -5.84 18.53 27.60
CA PHE A 291 -4.39 18.30 27.58
C PHE A 291 -4.00 17.14 28.49
N GLN A 292 -4.56 17.10 29.68
CA GLN A 292 -4.34 16.03 30.66
C GLN A 292 -4.89 14.69 30.15
N ILE A 293 -6.00 14.67 29.40
CA ILE A 293 -6.51 13.48 28.72
C ILE A 293 -5.48 12.98 27.71
N ALA A 294 -4.86 13.86 26.91
CA ALA A 294 -3.82 13.46 25.97
C ALA A 294 -2.58 12.89 26.68
N ILE A 295 -2.17 13.47 27.82
CA ILE A 295 -1.08 12.92 28.65
C ILE A 295 -1.44 11.52 29.15
N VAL A 296 -2.60 11.35 29.77
CA VAL A 296 -3.05 10.06 30.31
C VAL A 296 -3.10 9.01 29.20
N HIS A 297 -3.67 9.35 28.05
CA HIS A 297 -3.74 8.47 26.89
C HIS A 297 -2.34 8.03 26.42
N THR A 298 -1.41 8.98 26.33
CA THR A 298 -0.02 8.70 25.91
C THR A 298 0.72 7.85 26.93
N LEU A 299 0.66 8.21 28.22
CA LEU A 299 1.30 7.45 29.29
C LEU A 299 0.79 6.03 29.35
N PHE A 300 -0.53 5.84 29.29
CA PHE A 300 -1.11 4.51 29.25
C PHE A 300 -0.61 3.71 28.04
N SER A 301 -0.70 4.27 26.83
CA SER A 301 -0.28 3.60 25.60
C SER A 301 1.21 3.22 25.60
N VAL A 302 2.08 4.12 26.08
CA VAL A 302 3.53 3.87 26.15
C VAL A 302 3.86 2.84 27.22
N ILE A 303 3.29 3.00 28.43
CA ILE A 303 3.60 2.11 29.57
C ILE A 303 3.24 0.66 29.25
N TYR A 304 1.99 0.39 28.82
CA TYR A 304 1.62 -1.00 28.56
C TYR A 304 2.29 -1.57 27.31
N THR A 305 2.62 -0.73 26.30
CA THR A 305 3.41 -1.16 25.16
C THR A 305 4.80 -1.58 25.59
N LEU A 306 5.53 -0.76 26.36
CA LEU A 306 6.86 -1.10 26.87
C LEU A 306 6.83 -2.34 27.76
N MET A 307 5.79 -2.50 28.57
CA MET A 307 5.61 -3.66 29.43
C MET A 307 5.36 -4.95 28.65
N LEU A 308 4.56 -4.89 27.57
CA LEU A 308 4.20 -6.06 26.78
C LEU A 308 5.17 -6.33 25.61
N LEU A 309 6.02 -5.38 25.24
CA LEU A 309 6.98 -5.52 24.14
C LEU A 309 7.88 -6.74 24.26
N PRO A 310 8.46 -7.09 25.45
CA PRO A 310 9.25 -8.31 25.60
C PRO A 310 8.42 -9.60 25.42
N PHE A 311 7.09 -9.52 25.56
CA PHE A 311 6.18 -10.65 25.50
C PHE A 311 5.52 -10.82 24.11
N GLY A 312 6.05 -10.19 23.05
CA GLY A 312 5.49 -10.28 21.71
C GLY A 312 5.35 -11.72 21.19
N LYS A 313 6.34 -12.58 21.45
CA LYS A 313 6.28 -14.01 21.10
C LYS A 313 5.22 -14.79 21.88
N GLN A 314 4.94 -14.39 23.12
CA GLN A 314 3.90 -15.00 23.94
C GLN A 314 2.51 -14.62 23.45
N LEU A 315 2.31 -13.35 23.00
CA LEU A 315 1.08 -12.91 22.36
C LEU A 315 0.83 -13.64 21.04
N GLU A 316 1.87 -13.84 20.23
CA GLU A 316 1.80 -14.64 19.02
C GLU A 316 1.40 -16.09 19.33
N ARG A 317 2.05 -16.73 20.30
CA ARG A 317 1.71 -18.09 20.74
C ARG A 317 0.26 -18.19 21.24
N LEU A 318 -0.23 -17.20 21.99
CA LEU A 318 -1.59 -17.16 22.48
C LEU A 318 -2.59 -17.10 21.31
N ALA A 319 -2.30 -16.30 20.29
CA ALA A 319 -3.12 -16.22 19.09
C ALA A 319 -3.11 -17.53 18.28
N VAL A 320 -1.95 -18.20 18.17
CA VAL A 320 -1.83 -19.51 17.52
C VAL A 320 -2.61 -20.59 18.30
N LEU A 321 -2.57 -20.58 19.63
CA LEU A 321 -3.36 -21.50 20.47
C LEU A 321 -4.87 -21.28 20.30
N SER A 322 -5.30 -20.02 20.13
CA SER A 322 -6.72 -19.68 19.95
C SER A 322 -7.25 -20.04 18.56
N ILE A 323 -6.36 -20.02 17.55
CA ILE A 323 -6.68 -20.37 16.17
C ILE A 323 -5.64 -21.42 15.70
N PRO A 324 -5.88 -22.71 15.99
CA PRO A 324 -4.95 -23.77 15.64
C PRO A 324 -4.87 -23.98 14.12
N ASP A 325 -3.75 -24.55 13.64
CA ASP A 325 -3.58 -24.94 12.26
C ASP A 325 -4.59 -26.04 11.87
N SER A 326 -5.14 -25.99 10.66
CA SER A 326 -5.94 -27.06 10.06
C SER A 326 -5.51 -27.25 8.60
N LYS A 327 -5.93 -28.37 8.01
CA LYS A 327 -5.60 -28.67 6.60
C LYS A 327 -6.38 -27.82 5.60
N ASP A 328 -7.46 -27.16 6.03
CA ASP A 328 -8.38 -26.38 5.19
C ASP A 328 -8.17 -24.86 5.36
N ASP A 329 -6.92 -24.42 5.37
CA ASP A 329 -6.64 -22.97 5.41
C ASP A 329 -6.86 -22.37 4.02
N PRO A 330 -7.62 -21.25 3.87
CA PRO A 330 -7.71 -20.54 2.62
C PRO A 330 -6.31 -20.18 2.09
N GLN A 331 -6.11 -20.36 0.79
CA GLN A 331 -4.87 -19.92 0.15
C GLN A 331 -4.69 -18.41 0.37
N PRO A 332 -3.44 -17.94 0.55
CA PRO A 332 -3.19 -16.50 0.60
C PRO A 332 -3.75 -15.83 -0.66
N VAL A 333 -4.47 -14.75 -0.48
CA VAL A 333 -4.99 -13.94 -1.60
C VAL A 333 -3.87 -13.01 -2.03
N MET A 334 -3.48 -13.06 -3.33
CA MET A 334 -2.37 -12.23 -3.83
C MET A 334 -2.64 -10.74 -3.64
N LEU A 335 -3.88 -10.29 -3.84
CA LEU A 335 -4.31 -8.90 -3.71
C LEU A 335 -5.50 -8.81 -2.75
N ASP A 336 -5.30 -8.18 -1.62
CA ASP A 336 -6.32 -8.07 -0.56
C ASP A 336 -7.12 -6.77 -0.70
N GLU A 337 -8.44 -6.88 -0.85
CA GLU A 337 -9.35 -5.71 -0.96
C GLU A 337 -9.33 -4.79 0.27
N ARG A 338 -8.90 -5.26 1.43
CA ARG A 338 -8.77 -4.43 2.65
C ARG A 338 -7.74 -3.33 2.48
N LEU A 339 -6.76 -3.52 1.58
CA LEU A 339 -5.75 -2.53 1.27
C LEU A 339 -6.30 -1.37 0.42
N LEU A 340 -7.48 -1.52 -0.17
CA LEU A 340 -8.18 -0.41 -0.85
C LEU A 340 -8.51 0.74 0.10
N ALA A 341 -8.61 0.48 1.41
CA ALA A 341 -8.74 1.53 2.42
C ALA A 341 -7.51 2.46 2.48
N THR A 342 -6.37 2.05 1.92
CA THR A 342 -5.13 2.82 1.83
C THR A 342 -4.59 2.71 0.41
N PRO A 343 -5.13 3.49 -0.55
CA PRO A 343 -4.90 3.31 -1.98
C PRO A 343 -3.43 3.32 -2.40
N ALA A 344 -2.60 4.17 -1.81
CA ALA A 344 -1.16 4.22 -2.08
C ALA A 344 -0.45 2.87 -1.80
N ILE A 345 -0.93 2.12 -0.81
CA ILE A 345 -0.40 0.80 -0.44
C ILE A 345 -0.93 -0.28 -1.38
N ALA A 346 -2.21 -0.18 -1.78
CA ALA A 346 -2.79 -1.07 -2.78
C ALA A 346 -2.03 -1.01 -4.11
N VAL A 347 -1.68 0.21 -4.56
CA VAL A 347 -0.84 0.44 -5.76
C VAL A 347 0.55 -0.18 -5.58
N GLU A 348 1.19 0.01 -4.43
CA GLU A 348 2.52 -0.55 -4.18
C GLU A 348 2.52 -2.07 -4.17
N GLN A 349 1.51 -2.71 -3.54
CA GLN A 349 1.36 -4.16 -3.58
C GLN A 349 1.18 -4.67 -5.01
N THR A 350 0.34 -4.00 -5.80
CA THR A 350 0.14 -4.33 -7.20
C THR A 350 1.43 -4.22 -8.01
N ARG A 351 2.26 -3.19 -7.73
CA ARG A 351 3.56 -3.00 -8.36
C ARG A 351 4.52 -4.16 -8.07
N VAL A 352 4.55 -4.64 -6.82
CA VAL A 352 5.37 -5.80 -6.44
C VAL A 352 4.92 -7.06 -7.19
N LEU A 353 3.61 -7.28 -7.26
CA LEU A 353 3.04 -8.45 -7.95
C LEU A 353 3.28 -8.40 -9.47
N ALA A 354 3.15 -7.23 -10.09
CA ALA A 354 3.49 -7.03 -11.50
C ALA A 354 5.00 -7.26 -11.77
N ALA A 355 5.87 -6.91 -10.82
CA ALA A 355 7.29 -7.21 -10.92
C ALA A 355 7.58 -8.73 -10.83
N ASP A 356 6.80 -9.48 -10.05
CA ASP A 356 6.94 -10.94 -9.99
C ASP A 356 6.40 -11.62 -11.25
N MET A 357 5.28 -11.14 -11.81
CA MET A 357 4.79 -11.52 -13.13
C MET A 357 5.86 -11.29 -14.22
N ALA A 358 6.49 -10.12 -14.24
CA ALA A 358 7.55 -9.79 -15.20
C ALA A 358 8.73 -10.79 -15.13
N LYS A 359 9.17 -11.15 -13.92
CA LYS A 359 10.24 -12.17 -13.74
C LYS A 359 9.82 -13.54 -14.23
N LEU A 360 8.56 -13.92 -14.00
CA LEU A 360 7.97 -15.17 -14.49
C LEU A 360 7.97 -15.22 -16.03
N VAL A 361 7.54 -14.13 -16.67
CA VAL A 361 7.54 -13.97 -18.13
C VAL A 361 8.93 -14.10 -18.72
N ARG A 362 9.95 -13.45 -18.12
CA ARG A 362 11.35 -13.64 -18.53
C ARG A 362 11.76 -15.12 -18.48
N LYS A 363 11.38 -15.83 -17.42
CA LYS A 363 11.66 -17.27 -17.31
C LYS A 363 10.97 -18.07 -18.41
N SER A 364 9.72 -17.72 -18.78
CA SER A 364 8.97 -18.35 -19.87
C SER A 364 9.70 -18.20 -21.21
N VAL A 365 10.14 -16.98 -21.55
CA VAL A 365 10.89 -16.72 -22.79
C VAL A 365 12.22 -17.51 -22.82
N GLN A 366 12.97 -17.52 -21.72
CA GLN A 366 14.22 -18.29 -21.64
C GLN A 366 14.01 -19.79 -21.80
N ALA A 367 12.94 -20.33 -21.18
CA ALA A 367 12.58 -21.74 -21.34
C ALA A 367 12.17 -22.07 -22.77
N ALA A 368 11.39 -21.20 -23.44
CA ALA A 368 10.96 -21.38 -24.82
C ALA A 368 12.15 -21.34 -25.80
N ILE A 369 13.08 -20.40 -25.61
CA ILE A 369 14.32 -20.33 -26.42
C ILE A 369 15.15 -21.61 -26.26
N ALA A 370 15.28 -22.14 -25.06
CA ALA A 370 16.03 -23.37 -24.81
C ALA A 370 15.44 -24.59 -25.56
N LEU A 371 14.12 -24.64 -25.75
CA LEU A 371 13.44 -25.71 -26.48
C LEU A 371 13.76 -25.76 -27.98
N LEU A 372 14.12 -24.61 -28.58
CA LEU A 372 14.57 -24.57 -30.00
C LEU A 372 15.87 -25.33 -30.23
N GLY A 373 16.74 -25.39 -29.20
CA GLY A 373 18.00 -26.13 -29.27
C GLY A 373 17.88 -27.58 -28.81
N ASN A 374 17.02 -27.86 -27.85
CA ASN A 374 16.83 -29.20 -27.28
C ASN A 374 15.40 -29.35 -26.74
N TYR A 375 14.52 -29.85 -27.61
CA TYR A 375 13.14 -30.05 -27.23
C TYR A 375 12.97 -31.16 -26.17
N SER A 376 12.10 -30.88 -25.20
CA SER A 376 11.61 -31.88 -24.26
C SER A 376 10.16 -31.59 -23.89
N GLU A 377 9.33 -32.65 -23.78
CA GLU A 377 7.92 -32.52 -23.36
C GLU A 377 7.78 -31.89 -21.97
N LYS A 378 8.74 -32.17 -21.07
CA LYS A 378 8.79 -31.55 -19.75
C LYS A 378 9.01 -30.04 -19.84
N GLY A 379 9.91 -29.60 -20.72
CA GLY A 379 10.17 -28.16 -20.93
C GLY A 379 8.97 -27.46 -21.57
N TYR A 380 8.32 -28.10 -22.55
CA TYR A 380 7.08 -27.58 -23.13
C TYR A 380 5.99 -27.38 -22.07
N ASN A 381 5.75 -28.38 -21.23
CA ASN A 381 4.76 -28.29 -20.16
C ASN A 381 5.15 -27.23 -19.11
N GLU A 382 6.44 -26.96 -18.90
CA GLU A 382 6.90 -25.86 -18.04
C GLU A 382 6.53 -24.51 -18.65
N VAL A 383 6.78 -24.28 -19.95
CA VAL A 383 6.40 -23.04 -20.63
C VAL A 383 4.88 -22.82 -20.59
N ALA A 384 4.09 -23.85 -20.92
CA ALA A 384 2.64 -23.77 -20.86
C ALA A 384 2.10 -23.49 -19.45
N LYS A 385 2.78 -23.99 -18.43
CA LYS A 385 2.44 -23.68 -17.04
C LYS A 385 2.76 -22.22 -16.70
N LEU A 386 3.91 -21.70 -17.13
CA LEU A 386 4.33 -20.32 -16.88
C LEU A 386 3.42 -19.32 -17.59
N GLU A 387 2.98 -19.63 -18.82
CA GLU A 387 1.99 -18.82 -19.55
C GLU A 387 0.67 -18.75 -18.79
N LYS A 388 0.11 -19.88 -18.38
CA LYS A 388 -1.12 -19.91 -17.60
C LYS A 388 -1.01 -19.15 -16.26
N GLU A 389 0.16 -19.19 -15.63
CA GLU A 389 0.42 -18.38 -14.43
C GLU A 389 0.49 -16.88 -14.77
N ALA A 390 1.04 -16.49 -15.93
CA ALA A 390 1.08 -15.11 -16.39
C ALA A 390 -0.33 -14.57 -16.68
N ASP A 391 -1.17 -15.34 -17.35
CA ASP A 391 -2.59 -15.02 -17.60
C ASP A 391 -3.37 -14.80 -16.29
N ASN A 392 -3.20 -15.68 -15.30
CA ASN A 392 -3.82 -15.50 -13.98
C ASN A 392 -3.33 -14.21 -13.28
N TYR A 393 -2.04 -13.85 -13.42
CA TYR A 393 -1.51 -12.59 -12.88
C TYR A 393 -2.16 -11.37 -13.55
N GLU A 394 -2.32 -11.39 -14.88
CA GLU A 394 -2.95 -10.31 -15.64
C GLU A 394 -4.39 -10.08 -15.16
N ASP A 395 -5.19 -11.14 -15.11
CA ASP A 395 -6.59 -11.10 -14.66
C ASP A 395 -6.73 -10.56 -13.22
N GLU A 396 -5.94 -11.09 -12.27
CA GLU A 396 -6.01 -10.68 -10.86
C GLU A 396 -5.57 -9.22 -10.67
N ILE A 397 -4.43 -8.84 -11.28
CA ILE A 397 -3.89 -7.49 -11.18
C ILE A 397 -4.83 -6.50 -11.87
N GLY A 398 -5.30 -6.81 -13.08
CA GLY A 398 -6.20 -5.96 -13.85
C GLY A 398 -7.51 -5.70 -13.10
N THR A 399 -8.15 -6.77 -12.62
CA THR A 399 -9.39 -6.65 -11.83
C THR A 399 -9.19 -5.83 -10.55
N TYR A 400 -8.07 -6.00 -9.86
CA TYR A 400 -7.79 -5.27 -8.64
C TYR A 400 -7.50 -3.79 -8.92
N LEU A 401 -6.74 -3.47 -9.97
CA LEU A 401 -6.44 -2.10 -10.36
C LEU A 401 -7.68 -1.30 -10.77
N VAL A 402 -8.68 -1.95 -11.35
CA VAL A 402 -10.00 -1.32 -11.58
C VAL A 402 -10.62 -0.87 -10.26
N LYS A 403 -10.57 -1.68 -9.21
CA LYS A 403 -11.07 -1.30 -7.87
C LYS A 403 -10.22 -0.20 -7.22
N VAL A 404 -8.90 -0.24 -7.41
CA VAL A 404 -7.99 0.80 -6.94
C VAL A 404 -8.28 2.14 -7.62
N SER A 405 -8.54 2.15 -8.94
CA SER A 405 -8.83 3.37 -9.70
C SER A 405 -10.15 4.05 -9.31
N MET A 406 -11.05 3.32 -8.64
CA MET A 406 -12.28 3.90 -8.07
C MET A 406 -12.03 4.65 -6.76
N GLN A 407 -10.83 4.54 -6.18
CA GLN A 407 -10.45 5.25 -4.97
C GLN A 407 -9.88 6.63 -5.29
N GLU A 408 -9.79 7.49 -4.28
CA GLU A 408 -9.14 8.78 -4.42
C GLU A 408 -7.61 8.63 -4.46
N LEU A 409 -7.04 8.59 -5.66
CA LEU A 409 -5.60 8.46 -5.90
C LEU A 409 -4.89 9.81 -5.89
N SER A 410 -3.59 9.81 -5.57
CA SER A 410 -2.70 10.91 -5.94
C SER A 410 -2.38 10.87 -7.44
N ASP A 411 -1.94 12.00 -8.02
CA ASP A 411 -1.49 12.03 -9.42
C ASP A 411 -0.35 11.03 -9.68
N ALA A 412 0.51 10.78 -8.69
CA ALA A 412 1.59 9.80 -8.78
C ALA A 412 1.04 8.37 -8.80
N ASP A 413 0.13 8.04 -7.88
CA ASP A 413 -0.48 6.70 -7.82
C ASP A 413 -1.33 6.41 -9.06
N SER A 414 -2.05 7.41 -9.58
CA SER A 414 -2.81 7.28 -10.83
C SER A 414 -1.90 6.96 -12.03
N ARG A 415 -0.73 7.59 -12.12
CA ARG A 415 0.27 7.26 -13.14
C ARG A 415 0.83 5.84 -12.97
N ASP A 416 1.13 5.43 -11.72
CA ASP A 416 1.60 4.07 -11.43
C ASP A 416 0.54 3.03 -11.84
N VAL A 417 -0.74 3.25 -11.54
CA VAL A 417 -1.86 2.39 -11.96
C VAL A 417 -1.90 2.25 -13.48
N THR A 418 -1.84 3.38 -14.22
CA THR A 418 -1.85 3.37 -15.68
C THR A 418 -0.67 2.58 -16.24
N LYS A 419 0.55 2.83 -15.72
CA LYS A 419 1.75 2.11 -16.13
C LYS A 419 1.62 0.59 -15.91
N ILE A 420 1.16 0.18 -14.73
CA ILE A 420 1.02 -1.25 -14.41
C ILE A 420 0.00 -1.89 -15.35
N LEU A 421 -1.18 -1.26 -15.56
CA LEU A 421 -2.23 -1.78 -16.45
C LEU A 421 -1.73 -2.03 -17.88
N HIS A 422 -0.97 -1.08 -18.45
CA HIS A 422 -0.39 -1.27 -19.77
C HIS A 422 0.67 -2.39 -19.76
N SER A 423 1.56 -2.38 -18.78
CA SER A 423 2.68 -3.33 -18.73
C SER A 423 2.25 -4.78 -18.50
N ILE A 424 1.18 -5.05 -17.72
CA ILE A 424 0.73 -6.44 -17.46
C ILE A 424 0.19 -7.11 -18.73
N THR A 425 -0.52 -6.35 -19.56
CA THR A 425 -0.99 -6.85 -20.86
C THR A 425 0.17 -7.16 -21.81
N ASP A 426 1.22 -6.30 -21.85
CA ASP A 426 2.41 -6.60 -22.62
C ASP A 426 3.18 -7.82 -22.07
N PHE A 427 3.22 -8.02 -20.74
CA PHE A 427 3.82 -9.22 -20.13
C PHE A 427 3.07 -10.51 -20.51
N GLU A 428 1.73 -10.49 -20.47
CA GLU A 428 0.90 -11.61 -20.90
C GLU A 428 1.19 -11.96 -22.37
N ARG A 429 1.19 -10.94 -23.27
CA ARG A 429 1.52 -11.13 -24.70
C ARG A 429 2.91 -11.70 -24.94
N ILE A 430 3.92 -11.25 -24.21
CA ILE A 430 5.27 -11.83 -24.28
C ILE A 430 5.24 -13.32 -23.89
N SER A 431 4.46 -13.69 -22.87
CA SER A 431 4.33 -15.09 -22.44
C SER A 431 3.59 -15.95 -23.45
N ASP A 432 2.52 -15.43 -24.07
CA ASP A 432 1.81 -16.08 -25.18
C ASP A 432 2.75 -16.37 -26.35
N HIS A 433 3.55 -15.39 -26.76
CA HIS A 433 4.53 -15.56 -27.84
C HIS A 433 5.63 -16.58 -27.46
N ALA A 434 6.02 -16.65 -26.18
CA ALA A 434 6.94 -17.67 -25.71
C ALA A 434 6.32 -19.09 -25.82
N LEU A 435 5.03 -19.26 -25.53
CA LEU A 435 4.33 -20.52 -25.74
C LEU A 435 4.25 -20.89 -27.23
N ASN A 436 3.99 -19.93 -28.12
CA ASN A 436 3.98 -20.15 -29.56
C ASN A 436 5.34 -20.62 -30.08
N ILE A 437 6.45 -20.05 -29.55
CA ILE A 437 7.82 -20.51 -29.86
C ILE A 437 8.02 -21.96 -29.39
N ALA A 438 7.53 -22.30 -28.18
CA ALA A 438 7.60 -23.65 -27.67
C ALA A 438 6.76 -24.65 -28.52
N GLN A 439 5.62 -24.22 -29.07
CA GLN A 439 4.81 -24.98 -30.02
C GLN A 439 5.58 -25.23 -31.33
N SER A 440 6.26 -24.22 -31.87
CA SER A 440 7.13 -24.38 -33.05
C SER A 440 8.27 -25.36 -32.78
N ALA A 441 8.88 -25.34 -31.59
CA ALA A 441 9.90 -26.33 -31.21
C ALA A 441 9.33 -27.75 -31.09
N ARG A 442 8.10 -27.91 -30.63
CA ARG A 442 7.38 -29.19 -30.58
C ARG A 442 7.10 -29.71 -31.98
N GLU A 443 6.60 -28.87 -32.88
CA GLU A 443 6.37 -29.22 -34.29
C GLU A 443 7.65 -29.72 -34.97
N MET A 444 8.75 -29.01 -34.76
CA MET A 444 10.07 -29.41 -35.26
C MET A 444 10.46 -30.81 -34.75
N ALA A 445 10.26 -31.09 -33.46
CA ALA A 445 10.59 -32.38 -32.86
C ALA A 445 9.70 -33.52 -33.39
N GLU A 446 8.39 -33.30 -33.46
CA GLU A 446 7.40 -34.29 -33.97
C GLU A 446 7.66 -34.66 -35.45
N LYS A 447 7.96 -33.64 -36.27
CA LYS A 447 8.24 -33.80 -37.69
C LYS A 447 9.70 -34.09 -38.02
N LYS A 448 10.59 -34.15 -37.00
CA LYS A 448 12.04 -34.38 -37.14
C LYS A 448 12.70 -33.38 -38.09
N LEU A 449 12.25 -32.13 -38.04
CA LEU A 449 12.80 -31.02 -38.81
C LEU A 449 14.04 -30.46 -38.13
N ASN A 450 15.10 -30.18 -38.92
CA ASN A 450 16.33 -29.58 -38.41
C ASN A 450 16.76 -28.43 -39.34
N PHE A 451 17.07 -27.29 -38.73
CA PHE A 451 17.65 -26.19 -39.47
C PHE A 451 19.09 -26.50 -39.94
N SER A 452 19.49 -25.92 -41.06
CA SER A 452 20.90 -25.96 -41.50
C SER A 452 21.83 -25.32 -40.48
N PRO A 453 23.14 -25.69 -40.46
CA PRO A 453 24.11 -25.06 -39.54
C PRO A 453 24.13 -23.53 -39.63
N ALA A 454 23.96 -22.97 -40.82
CA ALA A 454 23.89 -21.52 -41.05
C ALA A 454 22.65 -20.93 -40.40
N ALA A 455 21.46 -21.53 -40.60
CA ALA A 455 20.21 -21.06 -39.96
C ALA A 455 20.25 -21.21 -38.45
N GLN A 456 20.89 -22.24 -37.89
CA GLN A 456 21.09 -22.39 -36.46
C GLN A 456 21.98 -21.29 -35.88
N ALA A 457 23.04 -20.92 -36.60
CA ALA A 457 23.93 -19.81 -36.21
C ALA A 457 23.19 -18.46 -36.22
N GLU A 458 22.36 -18.19 -37.24
CA GLU A 458 21.51 -17.00 -37.34
C GLU A 458 20.48 -16.95 -36.19
N LEU A 459 19.77 -18.05 -35.93
CA LEU A 459 18.82 -18.15 -34.81
C LEU A 459 19.50 -17.97 -33.46
N LYS A 460 20.72 -18.44 -33.27
CA LYS A 460 21.48 -18.22 -32.03
C LYS A 460 21.80 -16.74 -31.79
N VAL A 461 22.07 -15.98 -32.83
CA VAL A 461 22.27 -14.52 -32.73
C VAL A 461 20.92 -13.87 -32.34
N MET A 462 19.85 -14.22 -33.06
CA MET A 462 18.50 -13.69 -32.78
C MET A 462 18.04 -13.98 -31.36
N THR A 463 18.14 -15.22 -30.91
CA THR A 463 17.75 -15.60 -29.53
C THR A 463 18.57 -14.88 -28.47
N GLY A 464 19.84 -14.58 -28.74
CA GLY A 464 20.69 -13.75 -27.87
C GLY A 464 20.19 -12.31 -27.75
N ALA A 465 19.77 -11.71 -28.88
CA ALA A 465 19.19 -10.37 -28.88
C ALA A 465 17.83 -10.33 -28.14
N ILE A 466 17.00 -11.34 -28.34
CA ILE A 466 15.70 -11.46 -27.65
C ILE A 466 15.88 -11.63 -26.12
N ASP A 467 16.79 -12.49 -25.65
CA ASP A 467 17.04 -12.64 -24.20
C ASP A 467 17.56 -11.33 -23.59
N GLU A 468 18.40 -10.59 -24.33
CA GLU A 468 18.89 -9.30 -23.84
C GLU A 468 17.79 -8.23 -23.79
N ILE A 469 16.97 -8.06 -24.83
CA ILE A 469 15.91 -7.05 -24.85
C ILE A 469 14.87 -7.31 -23.77
N VAL A 470 14.44 -8.55 -23.61
CA VAL A 470 13.53 -8.98 -22.52
C VAL A 470 14.17 -8.72 -21.16
N GLY A 471 15.48 -9.02 -21.01
CA GLY A 471 16.23 -8.76 -19.80
C GLY A 471 16.29 -7.28 -19.43
N ILE A 472 16.50 -6.40 -20.41
CA ILE A 472 16.58 -4.93 -20.22
C ILE A 472 15.19 -4.37 -19.92
N ALA A 473 14.16 -4.73 -20.68
CA ALA A 473 12.80 -4.24 -20.50
C ALA A 473 12.23 -4.62 -19.11
N ILE A 474 12.32 -5.90 -18.75
CA ILE A 474 11.87 -6.40 -17.45
C ILE A 474 12.71 -5.84 -16.31
N GLY A 475 14.05 -5.80 -16.46
CA GLY A 475 14.94 -5.19 -15.48
C GLY A 475 14.64 -3.71 -15.26
N GLY A 476 14.36 -2.97 -16.31
CA GLY A 476 13.96 -1.57 -16.28
C GLY A 476 12.62 -1.35 -15.58
N PHE A 477 11.63 -2.21 -15.83
CA PHE A 477 10.34 -2.18 -15.14
C PHE A 477 10.48 -2.45 -13.63
N VAL A 478 11.19 -3.52 -13.26
CA VAL A 478 11.37 -3.94 -11.86
C VAL A 478 12.17 -2.91 -11.06
N SER A 479 13.23 -2.34 -11.65
CA SER A 479 14.08 -1.33 -10.98
C SER A 479 13.58 0.11 -11.15
N ASP A 480 12.49 0.31 -11.88
CA ASP A 480 11.92 1.61 -12.23
C ASP A 480 12.92 2.55 -12.93
N SER A 481 13.83 2.00 -13.74
CA SER A 481 14.96 2.69 -14.38
C SER A 481 14.61 3.24 -15.75
N ALA A 482 14.62 4.58 -15.92
CA ALA A 482 14.48 5.23 -17.21
C ALA A 482 15.69 4.96 -18.13
N ASP A 483 16.90 4.84 -17.58
CA ASP A 483 18.12 4.57 -18.36
C ASP A 483 18.08 3.17 -19.00
N ALA A 484 17.54 2.17 -18.29
CA ALA A 484 17.30 0.86 -18.86
C ALA A 484 16.26 0.95 -20.00
N ALA A 485 15.16 1.69 -19.78
CA ALA A 485 14.11 1.85 -20.79
C ALA A 485 14.64 2.49 -22.10
N ARG A 486 15.54 3.50 -22.02
CA ARG A 486 16.14 4.13 -23.21
C ARG A 486 16.98 3.19 -24.07
N ARG A 487 17.45 2.07 -23.52
CA ARG A 487 18.27 1.08 -24.22
C ARG A 487 17.45 0.03 -24.98
N VAL A 488 16.14 -0.05 -24.74
CA VAL A 488 15.28 -1.06 -25.37
C VAL A 488 15.09 -0.76 -26.85
N GLU A 489 14.69 0.46 -27.20
CA GLU A 489 14.37 0.85 -28.58
C GLU A 489 15.54 0.69 -29.56
N PRO A 490 16.79 1.07 -29.21
CA PRO A 490 17.95 0.80 -30.11
C PRO A 490 18.16 -0.70 -30.35
N LEU A 491 17.84 -1.58 -29.42
CA LEU A 491 17.99 -3.03 -29.58
C LEU A 491 16.81 -3.62 -30.36
N GLU A 492 15.59 -3.07 -30.22
CA GLU A 492 14.41 -3.43 -31.00
C GLU A 492 14.67 -3.22 -32.50
N GLU A 493 15.21 -2.07 -32.92
CA GLU A 493 15.59 -1.79 -34.31
C GLU A 493 16.61 -2.81 -34.85
N VAL A 494 17.54 -3.28 -34.01
CA VAL A 494 18.50 -4.33 -34.38
C VAL A 494 17.80 -5.67 -34.53
N VAL A 495 16.80 -6.00 -33.69
CA VAL A 495 16.00 -7.23 -33.81
C VAL A 495 15.21 -7.24 -35.12
N ASP A 496 14.64 -6.11 -35.53
CA ASP A 496 13.91 -5.96 -36.80
C ASP A 496 14.86 -6.11 -38.00
N GLU A 497 16.07 -5.52 -37.96
CA GLU A 497 17.09 -5.72 -38.99
C GLU A 497 17.52 -7.20 -39.08
N LEU A 498 17.71 -7.87 -37.94
CA LEU A 498 18.02 -9.31 -37.89
C LEU A 498 16.90 -10.16 -38.49
N ASN A 499 15.64 -9.88 -38.13
CA ASN A 499 14.48 -10.58 -38.68
C ASN A 499 14.43 -10.50 -40.19
N THR A 500 14.58 -9.30 -40.75
CA THR A 500 14.62 -9.07 -42.19
C THR A 500 15.76 -9.83 -42.86
N ASN A 501 16.98 -9.78 -42.30
CA ASN A 501 18.15 -10.42 -42.85
C ASN A 501 18.08 -11.95 -42.82
N ILE A 502 17.56 -12.54 -41.73
CA ILE A 502 17.41 -13.97 -41.59
C ILE A 502 16.34 -14.50 -42.57
N ARG A 503 15.21 -13.78 -42.73
CA ARG A 503 14.21 -14.11 -43.76
C ARG A 503 14.77 -14.10 -45.17
N ALA A 504 15.56 -13.06 -45.51
CA ALA A 504 16.20 -12.95 -46.82
C ALA A 504 17.23 -14.08 -47.07
N ALA A 505 18.04 -14.42 -46.06
CA ALA A 505 18.98 -15.53 -46.12
C ALA A 505 18.26 -16.91 -46.29
N HIS A 506 17.15 -17.10 -45.61
CA HIS A 506 16.33 -18.32 -45.77
C HIS A 506 15.74 -18.44 -47.17
N ILE A 507 15.20 -17.37 -47.76
CA ILE A 507 14.70 -17.33 -49.13
C ILE A 507 15.79 -17.71 -50.12
N LYS A 508 17.04 -17.25 -49.91
CA LYS A 508 18.18 -17.64 -50.72
C LYS A 508 18.45 -19.15 -50.63
N ARG A 509 18.56 -19.71 -49.41
CA ARG A 509 18.77 -21.13 -49.18
C ARG A 509 17.64 -22.00 -49.80
N LEU A 510 16.40 -21.51 -49.80
CA LEU A 510 15.26 -22.18 -50.41
C LEU A 510 15.42 -22.24 -51.93
N LYS A 511 15.85 -21.15 -52.58
CA LYS A 511 16.14 -21.11 -54.03
C LYS A 511 17.31 -22.02 -54.42
N ASP A 512 18.30 -22.12 -53.54
CA ASP A 512 19.50 -22.96 -53.79
C ASP A 512 19.24 -24.44 -53.44
N GLY A 513 18.04 -24.81 -52.96
CA GLY A 513 17.66 -26.17 -52.62
C GLY A 513 18.24 -26.68 -51.29
N GLU A 514 18.76 -25.81 -50.45
CA GLU A 514 19.41 -26.14 -49.18
C GLU A 514 18.42 -26.28 -48.01
N CYS A 515 17.17 -25.88 -48.21
CA CYS A 515 16.12 -26.02 -47.19
C CYS A 515 14.75 -26.33 -47.80
N THR A 516 13.77 -26.73 -46.96
CA THR A 516 12.41 -27.06 -47.36
C THR A 516 11.43 -25.94 -47.12
N ILE A 517 10.33 -25.89 -47.85
CA ILE A 517 9.23 -24.94 -47.66
C ILE A 517 8.66 -25.08 -46.25
N GLU A 518 8.56 -26.30 -45.73
CA GLU A 518 8.04 -26.59 -44.39
C GLU A 518 8.90 -25.93 -43.29
N LEU A 519 10.23 -26.04 -43.39
CA LEU A 519 11.16 -25.34 -42.51
C LEU A 519 11.01 -23.81 -42.62
N GLY A 520 10.62 -23.32 -43.81
CA GLY A 520 10.33 -21.91 -44.03
C GLY A 520 9.15 -21.40 -43.24
N PHE A 521 8.07 -22.17 -43.14
CA PHE A 521 6.91 -21.81 -42.32
C PHE A 521 7.28 -21.76 -40.84
N VAL A 522 7.93 -22.82 -40.33
CA VAL A 522 8.33 -22.89 -38.92
C VAL A 522 9.30 -21.73 -38.57
N LEU A 523 10.29 -21.43 -39.45
CA LEU A 523 11.19 -20.32 -39.23
C LEU A 523 10.46 -18.98 -39.19
N ASN A 524 9.52 -18.76 -40.13
CA ASN A 524 8.74 -17.52 -40.18
C ASN A 524 7.88 -17.33 -38.92
N ASP A 525 7.28 -18.41 -38.39
CA ASP A 525 6.49 -18.37 -37.19
C ASP A 525 7.37 -18.01 -35.95
N ILE A 526 8.55 -18.63 -35.83
CA ILE A 526 9.53 -18.32 -34.78
C ILE A 526 9.94 -16.83 -34.86
N LEU A 527 10.32 -16.36 -36.06
CA LEU A 527 10.77 -15.00 -36.27
C LEU A 527 9.65 -13.97 -36.01
N ALA A 528 8.41 -14.28 -36.41
CA ALA A 528 7.26 -13.41 -36.12
C ALA A 528 6.99 -13.31 -34.62
N ASN A 529 7.11 -14.40 -33.86
CA ASN A 529 6.95 -14.37 -32.41
C ASN A 529 8.09 -13.61 -31.72
N PHE A 530 9.33 -13.70 -32.21
CA PHE A 530 10.45 -12.89 -31.69
C PHE A 530 10.26 -11.40 -31.94
N GLU A 531 9.82 -11.00 -33.13
CA GLU A 531 9.45 -9.62 -33.47
C GLU A 531 8.40 -9.09 -32.50
N ARG A 532 7.31 -9.84 -32.28
CA ARG A 532 6.25 -9.45 -31.34
C ARG A 532 6.73 -9.33 -29.89
N ILE A 533 7.61 -10.22 -29.42
CA ILE A 533 8.23 -10.10 -28.10
C ILE A 533 9.02 -8.79 -28.00
N SER A 534 9.78 -8.43 -29.06
CA SER A 534 10.54 -7.19 -29.11
C SER A 534 9.64 -5.94 -29.08
N ASP A 535 8.55 -5.95 -29.87
CA ASP A 535 7.53 -4.88 -29.89
C ASP A 535 6.94 -4.64 -28.49
N HIS A 536 6.56 -5.71 -27.79
CA HIS A 536 6.01 -5.61 -26.43
C HIS A 536 7.05 -5.11 -25.41
N CYS A 537 8.33 -5.47 -25.57
CA CYS A 537 9.41 -4.91 -24.76
C CYS A 537 9.56 -3.40 -25.00
N SER A 538 9.45 -2.94 -26.25
CA SER A 538 9.44 -1.51 -26.61
C SER A 538 8.25 -0.80 -25.96
N ASN A 539 7.03 -1.34 -26.03
CA ASN A 539 5.84 -0.77 -25.38
C ASN A 539 6.04 -0.55 -23.87
N ILE A 540 6.59 -1.55 -23.18
CA ILE A 540 6.89 -1.46 -21.73
C ILE A 540 7.87 -0.33 -21.45
N ALA A 541 8.93 -0.19 -22.27
CA ALA A 541 9.94 0.83 -22.12
C ALA A 541 9.39 2.24 -22.40
N VAL A 542 8.61 2.39 -23.46
CA VAL A 542 7.97 3.66 -23.84
C VAL A 542 7.00 4.12 -22.79
N CYS A 543 6.14 3.23 -22.27
CA CYS A 543 5.22 3.55 -21.17
C CYS A 543 5.97 4.11 -19.95
N LYS A 544 7.19 3.63 -19.65
CA LYS A 544 8.02 4.18 -18.58
C LYS A 544 8.54 5.59 -18.92
N LEU A 545 8.98 5.83 -20.14
CA LEU A 545 9.59 7.11 -20.56
C LEU A 545 8.56 8.22 -20.68
N GLU A 546 7.35 7.94 -21.16
CA GLU A 546 6.23 8.88 -21.23
C GLU A 546 5.90 9.48 -19.86
N LEU A 547 5.87 8.64 -18.83
CA LEU A 547 5.58 9.07 -17.46
C LEU A 547 6.69 9.97 -16.87
N VAL A 548 7.96 9.77 -17.30
CA VAL A 548 9.08 10.58 -16.83
C VAL A 548 9.13 11.94 -17.52
N GLU A 549 8.83 11.99 -18.81
CA GLU A 549 8.94 13.20 -19.64
C GLU A 549 7.62 14.00 -19.71
N GLY A 550 6.52 13.45 -19.17
CA GLY A 550 5.22 14.13 -19.13
C GLY A 550 4.57 14.29 -20.51
N MET A 551 4.98 13.49 -21.50
CA MET A 551 4.38 13.43 -22.81
C MET A 551 3.21 12.43 -22.81
N MET A 552 2.11 12.76 -23.47
CA MET A 552 0.91 11.91 -23.53
C MET A 552 0.80 11.10 -24.84
N ASP A 553 1.84 11.05 -25.67
CA ASP A 553 1.77 10.41 -27.00
C ASP A 553 3.03 9.58 -27.28
N ALA A 554 2.90 8.27 -27.09
CA ALA A 554 3.92 7.25 -27.33
C ALA A 554 4.48 7.30 -28.75
N HIS A 555 3.60 7.45 -29.73
CA HIS A 555 4.00 7.50 -31.14
C HIS A 555 4.79 8.78 -31.46
N ALA A 556 4.42 9.91 -30.85
CA ALA A 556 5.18 11.15 -31.01
C ALA A 556 6.58 11.05 -30.39
N TYR A 557 6.71 10.35 -29.24
CA TYR A 557 8.01 10.13 -28.58
C TYR A 557 8.93 9.25 -29.45
N LEU A 558 8.45 8.08 -29.91
CA LEU A 558 9.19 7.17 -30.78
C LEU A 558 9.59 7.84 -32.10
N HIS A 559 8.66 8.59 -32.71
CA HIS A 559 8.94 9.34 -33.93
C HIS A 559 10.02 10.43 -33.73
N ASN A 560 10.01 11.10 -32.58
CA ASN A 560 11.03 12.07 -32.21
C ASN A 560 12.39 11.42 -31.93
N LEU A 561 12.40 10.27 -31.22
CA LEU A 561 13.64 9.50 -30.98
C LEU A 561 14.30 9.01 -32.27
N LYS A 562 13.48 8.52 -33.21
CA LYS A 562 13.97 8.01 -34.51
C LYS A 562 14.37 9.15 -35.49
N ASN A 563 13.71 10.31 -35.40
CA ASN A 563 13.93 11.44 -36.34
C ASN A 563 14.90 12.52 -35.84
N THR A 564 15.14 12.66 -34.56
CA THR A 564 16.20 13.51 -34.02
C THR A 564 17.48 12.68 -33.97
N ASN A 565 18.60 13.19 -34.53
CA ASN A 565 19.94 12.62 -34.37
C ASN A 565 20.34 12.59 -32.87
N ASN A 566 19.66 11.75 -32.09
CA ASN A 566 19.98 11.53 -30.69
C ASN A 566 21.27 10.70 -30.63
N GLU A 567 22.38 11.37 -30.30
CA GLU A 567 23.71 10.76 -30.26
C GLU A 567 23.75 9.50 -29.38
N GLU A 568 23.00 9.47 -28.30
CA GLU A 568 22.93 8.32 -27.36
C GLU A 568 22.20 7.13 -28.00
N PHE A 569 21.09 7.38 -28.70
CA PHE A 569 20.39 6.36 -29.47
C PHE A 569 21.25 5.76 -30.56
N VAL A 570 21.84 6.60 -31.40
CA VAL A 570 22.70 6.16 -32.52
C VAL A 570 23.92 5.39 -32.02
N LYS A 571 24.52 5.81 -30.92
CA LYS A 571 25.61 5.08 -30.28
C LYS A 571 25.17 3.69 -29.81
N SER A 572 24.09 3.61 -29.04
CA SER A 572 23.57 2.34 -28.52
C SER A 572 23.15 1.40 -29.67
N TYR A 573 22.50 1.92 -30.71
CA TYR A 573 22.12 1.14 -31.88
C TYR A 573 23.35 0.55 -32.59
N ASN A 574 24.40 1.35 -32.81
CA ASN A 574 25.62 0.86 -33.44
C ASN A 574 26.34 -0.21 -32.58
N GLU A 575 26.37 -0.03 -31.27
CA GLU A 575 26.93 -1.02 -30.32
C GLU A 575 26.18 -2.35 -30.43
N TYR A 576 24.84 -2.34 -30.44
CA TYR A 576 24.02 -3.54 -30.56
C TYR A 576 24.12 -4.16 -31.96
N ARG A 577 24.15 -3.36 -33.01
CA ARG A 577 24.31 -3.83 -34.38
C ARG A 577 25.65 -4.53 -34.59
N GLU A 578 26.74 -4.01 -34.02
CA GLU A 578 28.03 -4.68 -34.04
C GLU A 578 28.03 -5.98 -33.23
N LYS A 579 27.42 -5.97 -32.05
CA LYS A 579 27.33 -7.12 -31.17
C LYS A 579 26.55 -8.30 -31.79
N TYR A 580 25.48 -8.01 -32.49
CA TYR A 580 24.57 -8.99 -33.11
C TYR A 580 24.74 -9.09 -34.62
N ALA A 581 25.87 -8.64 -35.18
CA ALA A 581 26.15 -8.80 -36.59
C ALA A 581 26.15 -10.28 -37.01
N LEU A 582 25.34 -10.62 -38.02
CA LEU A 582 25.38 -11.92 -38.64
C LEU A 582 26.73 -12.12 -39.31
N LYS A 583 27.55 -13.03 -38.79
CA LYS A 583 28.82 -13.39 -39.46
C LYS A 583 28.45 -14.05 -40.76
N ASN A 584 28.89 -13.48 -41.89
CA ASN A 584 28.79 -14.14 -43.18
C ASN A 584 29.46 -15.52 -43.06
N THR A 585 28.64 -16.56 -42.89
CA THR A 585 29.07 -17.94 -43.06
C THR A 585 29.19 -18.13 -44.56
N PRO A 586 30.34 -18.61 -45.07
CA PRO A 586 30.61 -18.71 -46.51
C PRO A 586 29.61 -19.60 -47.23
#